data_ca94a90e36c03f9b24d83468af85ced1
#
_entry.id   ca94a90e36c03f9b24d83468af85ced1
#
_cell.length_a   1.000
_cell.length_b   1.000
_cell.length_c   1.000
_cell.angle_alpha   90.00
_cell.angle_beta   90.00
_cell.angle_gamma   90.00
#
_symmetry.space_group_name_H-M   'P 1'
#
loop_
_entity.id
_entity.type
_entity.pdbx_description
1 polymer ?
#
loop_
_entity_poly.entity_id
_entity_poly.type
_entity_poly.pdbx_seq_one_letter_code
_entity_poly.pdbx_strand_id
1 'polypeptide(L)'
;YAAKLDVRFSYAANGQSIYAIDMASGAEGDVAAFPGPEELWARIFASANAWRDRFAAVPFEDKGGTWQGRYYQDIAIQRVLDAMAAGRDRILLTLATGTGKTFIAFQLAWKLFHSRWNLGDWKGSGEPARRPRILFLADRNILADQAYNAFSAFDEDALVRIAPDQIRKKGRVPKNGSVFFTI
;
A
#
# COMPACT_ATOMS: atom_id res chain seq x y z
N TYR A 1 -7.10 -0.85 -25.52
CA TYR A 1 -6.08 -0.07 -24.79
C TYR A 1 -6.41 -0.01 -23.29
N ALA A 2 -7.64 0.38 -22.92
CA ALA A 2 -8.10 0.47 -21.53
C ALA A 2 -7.94 -0.85 -20.74
N ALA A 3 -8.33 -1.99 -21.32
CA ALA A 3 -8.16 -3.30 -20.71
C ALA A 3 -6.69 -3.65 -20.45
N LYS A 4 -5.76 -3.23 -21.34
CA LYS A 4 -4.32 -3.45 -21.16
C LYS A 4 -3.73 -2.60 -20.03
N LEU A 5 -4.31 -1.43 -19.79
CA LEU A 5 -3.89 -0.53 -18.70
C LEU A 5 -4.63 -0.80 -17.37
N ASP A 6 -5.60 -1.73 -17.38
CA ASP A 6 -6.44 -2.06 -16.23
C ASP A 6 -7.13 -0.82 -15.62
N VAL A 7 -7.66 0.04 -16.51
CA VAL A 7 -8.43 1.22 -16.11
C VAL A 7 -9.92 0.94 -16.25
N ARG A 8 -10.70 1.36 -15.27
CA ARG A 8 -12.16 1.15 -15.26
C ARG A 8 -12.87 2.03 -16.26
N PHE A 9 -12.50 3.31 -16.36
CA PHE A 9 -13.17 4.25 -17.25
C PHE A 9 -12.27 4.64 -18.41
N SER A 10 -12.83 4.63 -19.61
CA SER A 10 -12.19 5.08 -20.83
C SER A 10 -13.05 6.12 -21.53
N TYR A 11 -12.43 7.13 -22.09
CA TYR A 11 -13.10 8.23 -22.77
C TYR A 11 -12.46 8.48 -24.13
N ALA A 12 -13.29 8.72 -25.13
CA ALA A 12 -12.87 9.20 -26.44
C ALA A 12 -13.56 10.53 -26.74
N ALA A 13 -12.83 11.50 -27.22
CA ALA A 13 -13.38 12.81 -27.57
C ALA A 13 -12.90 13.26 -28.95
N ASN A 14 -13.77 13.92 -29.68
CA ASN A 14 -13.48 14.48 -31.04
C ASN A 14 -13.60 16.01 -31.08
N GLY A 15 -13.73 16.68 -29.94
CA GLY A 15 -13.94 18.11 -29.83
C GLY A 15 -15.41 18.56 -29.94
N GLN A 16 -16.32 17.67 -30.34
CA GLN A 16 -17.77 17.93 -30.40
C GLN A 16 -18.56 17.09 -29.39
N SER A 17 -18.12 15.85 -29.14
CA SER A 17 -18.73 14.92 -28.22
C SER A 17 -17.67 14.17 -27.42
N ILE A 18 -18.08 13.63 -26.30
CA ILE A 18 -17.28 12.76 -25.45
C ILE A 18 -18.01 11.44 -25.30
N TYR A 19 -17.39 10.35 -25.67
CA TYR A 19 -17.92 9.01 -25.49
C TYR A 19 -17.21 8.31 -24.32
N ALA A 20 -17.97 7.74 -23.39
CA ALA A 20 -17.46 7.10 -22.20
C ALA A 20 -17.74 5.59 -22.22
N ILE A 21 -16.84 4.81 -21.68
CA ILE A 21 -16.98 3.36 -21.49
C ILE A 21 -16.59 3.02 -20.06
N ASP A 22 -17.48 2.40 -19.29
CA ASP A 22 -17.17 1.75 -18.01
C ASP A 22 -16.80 0.29 -18.28
N MET A 23 -15.53 -0.02 -18.22
CA MET A 23 -14.97 -1.36 -18.48
C MET A 23 -15.43 -2.41 -17.47
N ALA A 24 -15.93 -2.02 -16.30
CA ALA A 24 -16.40 -2.94 -15.26
C ALA A 24 -17.85 -3.38 -15.50
N SER A 25 -18.73 -2.46 -15.92
CA SER A 25 -20.15 -2.74 -16.16
C SER A 25 -20.48 -2.99 -17.63
N GLY A 26 -19.61 -2.57 -18.56
CA GLY A 26 -19.89 -2.54 -20.00
C GLY A 26 -20.82 -1.42 -20.44
N ALA A 27 -21.22 -0.53 -19.52
CA ALA A 27 -22.04 0.63 -19.88
C ALA A 27 -21.23 1.63 -20.72
N GLU A 28 -21.82 2.08 -21.83
CA GLU A 28 -21.16 3.02 -22.73
C GLU A 28 -22.16 4.03 -23.33
N GLY A 29 -21.68 5.19 -23.70
CA GLY A 29 -22.51 6.24 -24.34
C GLY A 29 -21.87 7.63 -24.31
N ASP A 30 -22.58 8.59 -24.91
CA ASP A 30 -22.18 9.98 -24.91
C ASP A 30 -22.36 10.61 -23.52
N VAL A 31 -21.38 11.44 -23.12
CA VAL A 31 -21.42 12.22 -21.88
C VAL A 31 -21.19 13.70 -22.19
N ALA A 32 -21.79 14.57 -21.39
CA ALA A 32 -21.74 16.02 -21.62
C ALA A 32 -20.37 16.63 -21.25
N ALA A 33 -19.65 16.02 -20.32
CA ALA A 33 -18.35 16.48 -19.86
C ALA A 33 -17.51 15.33 -19.32
N PHE A 34 -16.19 15.52 -19.22
CA PHE A 34 -15.33 14.61 -18.49
C PHE A 34 -15.67 14.71 -16.99
N PRO A 35 -15.86 13.58 -16.30
CA PRO A 35 -16.06 13.59 -14.85
C PRO A 35 -14.82 14.12 -14.13
N GLY A 36 -15.04 14.84 -13.04
CA GLY A 36 -13.97 15.28 -12.17
C GLY A 36 -13.34 14.13 -11.36
N PRO A 37 -12.18 14.35 -10.76
CA PRO A 37 -11.49 13.33 -9.92
C PRO A 37 -12.37 12.78 -8.80
N GLU A 38 -13.12 13.65 -8.11
CA GLU A 38 -14.03 13.28 -7.02
C GLU A 38 -15.17 12.39 -7.51
N GLU A 39 -15.72 12.70 -8.68
CA GLU A 39 -16.79 11.91 -9.29
C GLU A 39 -16.30 10.53 -9.73
N LEU A 40 -15.10 10.46 -10.33
CA LEU A 40 -14.46 9.19 -10.67
C LEU A 40 -14.17 8.37 -9.43
N TRP A 41 -13.67 9.02 -8.37
CA TRP A 41 -13.43 8.38 -7.08
C TRP A 41 -14.72 7.78 -6.51
N ALA A 42 -15.80 8.57 -6.45
CA ALA A 42 -17.09 8.09 -5.96
C ALA A 42 -17.65 6.93 -6.78
N ARG A 43 -17.48 6.94 -8.12
CA ARG A 43 -17.92 5.85 -9.00
C ARG A 43 -17.09 4.57 -8.81
N ILE A 44 -15.77 4.70 -8.57
CA ILE A 44 -14.88 3.56 -8.34
C ILE A 44 -15.12 2.95 -6.96
N PHE A 45 -15.30 3.80 -5.97
CA PHE A 45 -15.41 3.43 -4.56
C PHE A 45 -16.81 3.73 -4.00
N ALA A 46 -17.84 3.31 -4.73
CA ALA A 46 -19.24 3.55 -4.36
C ALA A 46 -19.63 3.00 -2.99
N SER A 47 -18.91 1.99 -2.48
CA SER A 47 -19.11 1.49 -1.12
C SER A 47 -18.08 2.08 -0.16
N ALA A 48 -18.55 2.64 0.95
CA ALA A 48 -17.68 3.06 2.04
C ALA A 48 -16.81 1.88 2.53
N ASN A 49 -15.54 2.13 2.72
CA ASN A 49 -14.61 1.15 3.27
C ASN A 49 -13.73 1.81 4.33
N ALA A 50 -14.01 1.50 5.59
CA ALA A 50 -13.35 2.12 6.73
C ALA A 50 -11.81 1.95 6.70
N TRP A 51 -11.29 0.85 6.17
CA TRP A 51 -9.85 0.65 6.06
C TRP A 51 -9.22 1.49 4.96
N ARG A 52 -9.89 1.67 3.82
CA ARG A 52 -9.44 2.59 2.77
C ARG A 52 -9.33 4.01 3.31
N ASP A 53 -10.35 4.46 4.03
CA ASP A 53 -10.38 5.80 4.61
C ASP A 53 -9.28 5.98 5.67
N ARG A 54 -9.05 4.97 6.51
CA ARG A 54 -7.95 4.96 7.50
C ARG A 54 -6.58 4.99 6.83
N PHE A 55 -6.37 4.24 5.75
CA PHE A 55 -5.11 4.28 5.00
C PHE A 55 -4.89 5.63 4.33
N ALA A 56 -5.96 6.23 3.79
CA ALA A 56 -5.90 7.57 3.18
C ALA A 56 -5.57 8.65 4.21
N ALA A 57 -6.07 8.54 5.43
CA ALA A 57 -5.82 9.49 6.51
C ALA A 57 -4.35 9.49 7.01
N VAL A 58 -3.57 8.43 6.74
CA VAL A 58 -2.13 8.41 7.06
C VAL A 58 -1.35 9.04 5.92
N PRO A 59 -0.65 10.17 6.11
CA PRO A 59 0.19 10.76 5.06
C PRO A 59 1.37 9.84 4.73
N PHE A 60 1.96 10.05 3.55
CA PHE A 60 3.25 9.46 3.23
C PHE A 60 4.33 10.04 4.13
N GLU A 61 5.27 9.21 4.55
CA GLU A 61 6.46 9.67 5.25
C GLU A 61 7.48 10.18 4.23
N ASP A 62 7.85 11.44 4.32
CA ASP A 62 8.74 12.12 3.38
C ASP A 62 10.14 12.44 3.96
N LYS A 63 10.39 12.06 5.22
CA LYS A 63 11.64 12.34 5.93
C LYS A 63 12.04 13.83 5.87
N GLY A 64 11.06 14.69 6.14
CA GLY A 64 11.26 16.15 6.11
C GLY A 64 11.45 16.69 4.70
N GLY A 65 10.78 16.12 3.70
CA GLY A 65 10.80 16.53 2.30
C GLY A 65 11.95 15.93 1.46
N THR A 66 12.80 15.09 2.07
CA THR A 66 13.93 14.46 1.35
C THR A 66 13.51 13.23 0.55
N TRP A 67 12.37 12.64 0.88
CA TRP A 67 11.81 11.46 0.22
C TRP A 67 10.55 11.81 -0.55
N GLN A 68 10.70 12.10 -1.83
CA GLN A 68 9.56 12.31 -2.71
C GLN A 68 9.24 11.02 -3.46
N GLY A 69 8.00 10.58 -3.33
CA GLY A 69 7.46 9.44 -4.08
C GLY A 69 7.40 9.76 -5.59
N ARG A 70 7.59 8.75 -6.41
CA ARG A 70 7.34 8.85 -7.85
C ARG A 70 5.91 8.38 -8.11
N TYR A 71 5.23 8.96 -9.11
CA TYR A 71 3.82 8.68 -9.40
C TYR A 71 3.46 7.19 -9.47
N TYR A 72 4.34 6.36 -10.06
CA TYR A 72 4.09 4.91 -10.15
C TYR A 72 4.24 4.19 -8.81
N GLN A 73 5.04 4.73 -7.88
CA GLN A 73 5.17 4.20 -6.52
C GLN A 73 3.89 4.48 -5.74
N ASP A 74 3.33 5.67 -5.87
CA ASP A 74 2.07 6.06 -5.24
C ASP A 74 0.91 5.18 -5.75
N ILE A 75 0.84 4.96 -7.07
CA ILE A 75 -0.12 4.05 -7.68
C ILE A 75 0.04 2.63 -7.14
N ALA A 76 1.27 2.12 -7.04
CA ALA A 76 1.52 0.77 -6.54
C ALA A 76 1.11 0.63 -5.06
N ILE A 77 1.44 1.62 -4.22
CA ILE A 77 1.07 1.64 -2.80
C ILE A 77 -0.45 1.68 -2.66
N GLN A 78 -1.12 2.57 -3.39
CA GLN A 78 -2.57 2.70 -3.34
C GLN A 78 -3.27 1.40 -3.75
N ARG A 79 -2.86 0.77 -4.86
CA ARG A 79 -3.43 -0.52 -5.31
C ARG A 79 -3.26 -1.64 -4.28
N VAL A 80 -2.13 -1.70 -3.58
CA VAL A 80 -1.92 -2.67 -2.50
C VAL A 80 -2.87 -2.40 -1.34
N LEU A 81 -2.98 -1.16 -0.89
CA LEU A 81 -3.85 -0.78 0.22
C LEU A 81 -5.33 -1.01 -0.11
N ASP A 82 -5.75 -0.71 -1.34
CA ASP A 82 -7.11 -0.99 -1.81
C ASP A 82 -7.39 -2.50 -1.85
N ALA A 83 -6.44 -3.31 -2.32
CA ALA A 83 -6.56 -4.75 -2.30
C ALA A 83 -6.67 -5.31 -0.87
N MET A 84 -5.88 -4.77 0.07
CA MET A 84 -5.96 -5.12 1.49
C MET A 84 -7.30 -4.70 2.10
N ALA A 85 -7.77 -3.50 1.81
CA ALA A 85 -9.07 -3.01 2.25
C ALA A 85 -10.23 -3.84 1.69
N ALA A 86 -10.06 -4.42 0.50
CA ALA A 86 -10.99 -5.37 -0.12
C ALA A 86 -10.84 -6.81 0.40
N GLY A 87 -9.95 -7.06 1.36
CA GLY A 87 -9.76 -8.36 2.01
C GLY A 87 -8.91 -9.35 1.22
N ARG A 88 -8.08 -8.88 0.29
CA ARG A 88 -7.10 -9.74 -0.40
C ARG A 88 -5.96 -10.10 0.56
N ASP A 89 -5.67 -11.38 0.69
CA ASP A 89 -4.64 -11.93 1.56
C ASP A 89 -3.30 -12.19 0.84
N ARG A 90 -3.30 -12.09 -0.50
CA ARG A 90 -2.10 -12.26 -1.33
C ARG A 90 -2.07 -11.20 -2.42
N ILE A 91 -0.93 -10.50 -2.50
CA ILE A 91 -0.72 -9.42 -3.45
C ILE A 91 0.67 -9.58 -4.06
N LEU A 92 0.76 -9.53 -5.38
CA LEU A 92 2.01 -9.56 -6.12
C LEU A 92 2.27 -8.20 -6.78
N LEU A 93 3.41 -7.61 -6.47
CA LEU A 93 3.94 -6.43 -7.17
C LEU A 93 5.14 -6.83 -8.02
N THR A 94 5.04 -6.64 -9.32
CA THR A 94 6.15 -6.85 -10.25
C THR A 94 6.75 -5.50 -10.63
N LEU A 95 7.99 -5.27 -10.22
CA LEU A 95 8.70 -4.00 -10.41
C LEU A 95 10.13 -4.26 -10.86
N ALA A 96 10.60 -3.47 -11.83
CA ALA A 96 11.98 -3.54 -12.31
C ALA A 96 13.00 -3.20 -11.20
N THR A 97 14.25 -3.56 -11.41
CA THR A 97 15.36 -3.17 -10.53
C THR A 97 15.52 -1.64 -10.54
N GLY A 98 15.82 -1.04 -9.39
CA GLY A 98 16.00 0.41 -9.28
C GLY A 98 14.72 1.25 -9.20
N THR A 99 13.54 0.65 -9.20
CA THR A 99 12.25 1.36 -9.10
C THR A 99 11.88 1.78 -7.68
N GLY A 100 12.73 1.51 -6.69
CA GLY A 100 12.47 1.89 -5.29
C GLY A 100 11.53 0.95 -4.56
N LYS A 101 11.66 -0.36 -4.75
CA LYS A 101 10.88 -1.38 -4.03
C LYS A 101 10.90 -1.20 -2.51
N THR A 102 12.07 -0.84 -1.95
CA THR A 102 12.23 -0.59 -0.52
C THR A 102 11.40 0.62 -0.05
N PHE A 103 11.33 1.69 -0.88
CA PHE A 103 10.46 2.83 -0.60
C PHE A 103 8.98 2.41 -0.53
N ILE A 104 8.53 1.63 -1.52
CA ILE A 104 7.15 1.12 -1.55
C ILE A 104 6.86 0.26 -0.31
N ALA A 105 7.77 -0.68 0.02
CA ALA A 105 7.63 -1.53 1.20
C ALA A 105 7.61 -0.72 2.50
N PHE A 106 8.45 0.31 2.61
CA PHE A 106 8.47 1.23 3.73
C PHE A 106 7.14 1.97 3.87
N GLN A 107 6.64 2.59 2.80
CA GLN A 107 5.39 3.35 2.84
C GLN A 107 4.18 2.48 3.16
N LEU A 108 4.15 1.26 2.65
CA LEU A 108 3.12 0.27 3.03
C LEU A 108 3.18 -0.04 4.52
N ALA A 109 4.37 -0.37 5.04
CA ALA A 109 4.55 -0.64 6.46
C ALA A 109 4.17 0.57 7.32
N TRP A 110 4.54 1.79 6.90
CA TRP A 110 4.19 3.05 7.55
C TRP A 110 2.69 3.24 7.66
N LYS A 111 1.97 3.13 6.55
CA LYS A 111 0.52 3.29 6.52
C LYS A 111 -0.19 2.22 7.35
N LEU A 112 0.25 0.97 7.30
CA LEU A 112 -0.30 -0.12 8.11
C LEU A 112 -0.06 0.10 9.61
N PHE A 113 1.12 0.58 9.98
CA PHE A 113 1.49 0.82 11.37
C PHE A 113 0.67 1.95 11.98
N HIS A 114 0.55 3.09 11.30
CA HIS A 114 -0.17 4.25 11.79
C HIS A 114 -1.69 4.09 11.73
N SER A 115 -2.23 3.36 10.75
CA SER A 115 -3.64 3.00 10.71
C SER A 115 -4.00 1.87 11.68
N ARG A 116 -3.02 1.24 12.33
CA ARG A 116 -3.16 0.07 13.20
C ARG A 116 -3.83 -1.13 12.52
N TRP A 117 -3.69 -1.26 11.21
CA TRP A 117 -4.21 -2.42 10.50
C TRP A 117 -3.52 -3.70 10.97
N ASN A 118 -4.28 -4.69 11.41
CA ASN A 118 -3.73 -5.98 11.83
C ASN A 118 -4.70 -7.13 11.53
N LEU A 119 -4.15 -8.34 11.40
CA LEU A 119 -4.92 -9.53 11.03
C LEU A 119 -5.96 -9.96 12.08
N GLY A 120 -5.86 -9.51 13.32
CA GLY A 120 -6.83 -9.83 14.37
C GLY A 120 -8.07 -8.97 14.32
N ASP A 121 -7.89 -7.69 14.02
CA ASP A 121 -8.94 -6.67 14.18
C ASP A 121 -9.56 -6.22 12.86
N TRP A 122 -8.92 -6.49 11.69
CA TRP A 122 -9.31 -5.89 10.41
C TRP A 122 -10.72 -6.24 9.92
N LYS A 123 -11.28 -7.37 10.36
CA LYS A 123 -12.66 -7.77 10.04
C LYS A 123 -13.69 -7.24 11.03
N GLY A 124 -13.21 -6.68 12.14
CA GLY A 124 -14.08 -6.11 13.18
C GLY A 124 -14.61 -4.73 12.80
N SER A 125 -15.73 -4.35 13.38
CA SER A 125 -16.33 -3.02 13.22
C SER A 125 -15.81 -1.98 14.21
N GLY A 126 -14.95 -2.40 15.16
CA GLY A 126 -14.38 -1.53 16.19
C GLY A 126 -13.10 -0.80 15.77
N GLU A 127 -12.67 0.12 16.64
CA GLU A 127 -11.35 0.75 16.48
C GLU A 127 -10.24 -0.28 16.71
N PRO A 128 -9.22 -0.36 15.81
CA PRO A 128 -8.14 -1.30 15.95
C PRO A 128 -7.27 -0.95 17.16
N ALA A 129 -7.16 -1.89 18.10
CA ALA A 129 -6.45 -1.67 19.35
C ALA A 129 -4.94 -1.92 19.25
N ARG A 130 -4.50 -2.73 18.30
CA ARG A 130 -3.11 -3.19 18.19
C ARG A 130 -2.43 -2.66 16.95
N ARG A 131 -1.13 -2.41 17.06
CA ARG A 131 -0.27 -2.19 15.90
C ARG A 131 -0.03 -3.51 15.15
N PRO A 132 0.23 -3.47 13.83
CA PRO A 132 0.54 -4.66 13.06
C PRO A 132 1.84 -5.32 13.50
N ARG A 133 1.97 -6.60 13.17
CA ARG A 133 3.26 -7.28 13.09
C ARG A 133 3.59 -7.51 11.63
N ILE A 134 4.63 -6.86 11.16
CA ILE A 134 5.08 -6.89 9.77
C ILE A 134 6.40 -7.65 9.73
N LEU A 135 6.49 -8.67 8.88
CA LEU A 135 7.74 -9.37 8.60
C LEU A 135 8.27 -8.91 7.24
N PHE A 136 9.45 -8.30 7.25
CA PHE A 136 10.22 -8.00 6.06
C PHE A 136 11.23 -9.12 5.84
N LEU A 137 11.02 -9.90 4.78
CA LEU A 137 11.89 -11.00 4.40
C LEU A 137 12.71 -10.60 3.17
N ALA A 138 14.03 -10.71 3.26
CA ALA A 138 14.94 -10.50 2.14
C ALA A 138 15.76 -11.77 1.87
N ASP A 139 16.21 -11.93 0.64
CA ASP A 139 17.03 -13.08 0.23
C ASP A 139 18.52 -12.95 0.61
N ARG A 140 18.96 -11.74 1.03
CA ARG A 140 20.34 -11.43 1.39
C ARG A 140 20.43 -10.50 2.60
N ASN A 141 21.42 -10.73 3.44
CA ASN A 141 21.70 -9.91 4.61
C ASN A 141 21.81 -8.41 4.29
N ILE A 142 22.56 -8.07 3.26
CA ILE A 142 22.79 -6.67 2.87
C ILE A 142 21.48 -5.95 2.50
N LEU A 143 20.53 -6.66 1.88
CA LEU A 143 19.21 -6.08 1.55
C LEU A 143 18.35 -5.90 2.79
N ALA A 144 18.43 -6.83 3.75
CA ALA A 144 17.73 -6.70 5.02
C ALA A 144 18.30 -5.55 5.87
N ASP A 145 19.62 -5.33 5.84
CA ASP A 145 20.28 -4.22 6.55
C ASP A 145 19.96 -2.87 5.90
N GLN A 146 19.98 -2.80 4.58
CA GLN A 146 19.55 -1.60 3.84
C GLN A 146 18.09 -1.25 4.11
N ALA A 147 17.21 -2.25 4.14
CA ALA A 147 15.81 -2.04 4.47
C ALA A 147 15.65 -1.57 5.92
N TYR A 148 16.32 -2.20 6.88
CA TYR A 148 16.29 -1.77 8.28
C TYR A 148 16.69 -0.29 8.43
N ASN A 149 17.78 0.13 7.79
CA ASN A 149 18.23 1.52 7.81
C ASN A 149 17.24 2.47 7.10
N ALA A 150 16.60 2.02 6.02
CA ALA A 150 15.58 2.80 5.33
C ALA A 150 14.33 3.06 6.20
N PHE A 151 14.06 2.19 7.18
CA PHE A 151 12.93 2.29 8.10
C PHE A 151 13.22 3.17 9.33
N SER A 152 14.27 3.97 9.34
CA SER A 152 14.70 4.81 10.47
C SER A 152 13.70 5.89 10.92
N ALA A 153 12.61 6.13 10.18
CA ALA A 153 11.53 7.01 10.60
C ALA A 153 10.58 6.36 11.63
N PHE A 154 10.61 5.03 11.78
CA PHE A 154 9.90 4.35 12.85
C PHE A 154 10.64 4.52 14.19
N ASP A 155 9.89 4.45 15.29
CA ASP A 155 10.47 4.39 16.63
C ASP A 155 11.42 3.18 16.73
N GLU A 156 12.56 3.33 17.43
CA GLU A 156 13.58 2.28 17.54
C GLU A 156 13.02 0.97 18.14
N ASP A 157 12.09 1.08 19.08
CA ASP A 157 11.44 -0.06 19.73
C ASP A 157 10.45 -0.81 18.80
N ALA A 158 10.02 -0.16 17.72
CA ALA A 158 9.17 -0.78 16.71
C ALA A 158 9.93 -1.70 15.74
N LEU A 159 11.25 -1.50 15.58
CA LEU A 159 12.08 -2.22 14.62
C LEU A 159 12.87 -3.35 15.30
N VAL A 160 12.79 -4.55 14.74
CA VAL A 160 13.50 -5.71 15.27
C VAL A 160 14.26 -6.43 14.16
N ARG A 161 15.58 -6.55 14.33
CA ARG A 161 16.41 -7.41 13.48
C ARG A 161 16.40 -8.83 14.05
N ILE A 162 15.91 -9.79 13.28
CA ILE A 162 15.95 -11.20 13.62
C ILE A 162 17.27 -11.80 13.10
N ALA A 163 18.18 -12.15 13.99
CA ALA A 163 19.43 -12.81 13.65
C ALA A 163 19.39 -14.27 14.12
N PRO A 164 19.70 -15.25 13.28
CA PRO A 164 19.66 -16.68 13.62
C PRO A 164 20.50 -17.02 14.85
N ASP A 165 21.67 -16.40 14.99
CA ASP A 165 22.55 -16.64 16.13
C ASP A 165 21.97 -16.14 17.46
N GLN A 166 21.21 -15.04 17.42
CA GLN A 166 20.52 -14.55 18.61
C GLN A 166 19.36 -15.48 19.01
N ILE A 167 18.65 -16.04 18.03
CA ILE A 167 17.61 -17.04 18.30
C ILE A 167 18.22 -18.28 18.93
N ARG A 168 19.33 -18.78 18.38
CA ARG A 168 20.04 -19.95 18.96
C ARG A 168 20.46 -19.72 20.39
N LYS A 169 21.02 -18.52 20.70
CA LYS A 169 21.47 -18.16 22.05
C LYS A 169 20.30 -17.96 23.03
N LYS A 170 19.21 -17.35 22.60
CA LYS A 170 18.08 -16.98 23.48
C LYS A 170 16.95 -18.02 23.51
N GLY A 171 16.97 -19.01 22.61
CA GLY A 171 15.93 -20.04 22.47
C GLY A 171 14.56 -19.53 22.06
N ARG A 172 14.46 -18.25 21.67
CA ARG A 172 13.17 -17.62 21.28
C ARG A 172 13.36 -16.48 20.29
N VAL A 173 12.35 -16.27 19.45
CA VAL A 173 12.25 -15.11 18.57
C VAL A 173 11.82 -13.89 19.38
N PRO A 174 12.39 -12.70 19.16
CA PRO A 174 11.92 -11.45 19.76
C PRO A 174 10.43 -11.23 19.45
N LYS A 175 9.65 -10.80 20.44
CA LYS A 175 8.21 -10.55 20.28
C LYS A 175 7.83 -9.08 20.45
N ASN A 176 8.74 -8.27 20.97
CA ASN A 176 8.53 -6.86 21.25
C ASN A 176 8.98 -6.05 20.02
N GLY A 177 8.05 -5.64 19.24
CA GLY A 177 8.26 -4.87 18.03
C GLY A 177 7.08 -4.98 17.08
N SER A 178 7.10 -4.17 16.04
CA SER A 178 6.05 -4.14 15.01
C SER A 178 6.57 -4.52 13.64
N VAL A 179 7.82 -4.18 13.30
CA VAL A 179 8.44 -4.51 12.03
C VAL A 179 9.68 -5.37 12.27
N PHE A 180 9.67 -6.56 11.73
CA PHE A 180 10.70 -7.57 11.91
C PHE A 180 11.44 -7.79 10.59
N PHE A 181 12.77 -7.76 10.62
CA PHE A 181 13.63 -7.96 9.45
C PHE A 181 14.40 -9.26 9.57
N THR A 182 14.37 -10.09 8.54
CA THR A 182 15.11 -11.36 8.48
C THR A 182 15.46 -11.73 7.04
N ILE A 183 16.26 -12.77 6.89
CA ILE A 183 16.60 -13.45 5.64
C ILE A 183 16.04 -14.86 5.62
#